data_f1562d826e59a472be2942e7667f45ec
#
_entry.id   f1562d826e59a472be2942e7667f45ec
#
_cell.length_a   1.000
_cell.length_b   1.000
_cell.length_c   1.000
_cell.angle_alpha   90.00
_cell.angle_beta   90.00
_cell.angle_gamma   90.00
#
_symmetry.space_group_name_H-M   'P 1'
#
loop_
_entity.id
_entity.type
_entity.pdbx_description
1 polymer ?
#
loop_
_entity_poly.entity_id
_entity_poly.type
_entity_poly.pdbx_seq_one_letter_code
_entity_poly.pdbx_strand_id
1 'polypeptide(L)'
;EEALAVWKLHAEEVLLITPTDAGIQAAVRAHMAVAAYADPAFPEQSYAGAWMVMEGFEEVDDEFLERIFQRCHGQPWEIARTKRCVIRELSLEDLPALEKLYQKEGVTWRLDADGERIPGFIEPLFAKEKEKKYQQAYITNMYGYYGYGMWLVFDKASGELIGRAGLEHREFPDAVELELGYLIDPDRQGQGL
;
A
#
# COMPACT_ATOMS: atom_id res chain seq x y z
N GLU A 1 -2.71 -0.08 29.25
CA GLU A 1 -3.23 1.19 29.81
C GLU A 1 -2.28 1.78 30.84
N GLU A 2 -1.80 1.00 31.85
CA GLU A 2 -0.90 1.51 32.87
C GLU A 2 0.42 2.09 32.31
N ALA A 3 1.05 1.42 31.33
CA ALA A 3 2.27 1.91 30.70
C ALA A 3 2.04 3.24 29.94
N LEU A 4 0.92 3.37 29.24
CA LEU A 4 0.57 4.62 28.55
C LEU A 4 0.41 5.78 29.54
N ALA A 5 -0.25 5.53 30.65
CA ALA A 5 -0.42 6.54 31.71
C ALA A 5 0.93 6.98 32.32
N VAL A 6 1.85 6.04 32.54
CA VAL A 6 3.21 6.34 33.06
C VAL A 6 4.00 7.18 32.04
N TRP A 7 3.93 6.86 30.78
CA TRP A 7 4.67 7.57 29.73
C TRP A 7 3.93 8.82 29.20
N LYS A 8 2.69 9.05 29.62
CA LYS A 8 1.83 10.16 29.16
C LYS A 8 1.64 10.15 27.63
N LEU A 9 1.49 8.95 27.05
CA LEU A 9 1.24 8.73 25.64
C LEU A 9 -0.22 8.35 25.42
N HIS A 10 -0.76 8.74 24.26
CA HIS A 10 -2.03 8.24 23.77
C HIS A 10 -1.82 6.91 23.04
N ALA A 11 -2.85 6.06 22.99
CA ALA A 11 -2.77 4.74 22.37
C ALA A 11 -2.38 4.83 20.88
N GLU A 12 -2.87 5.84 20.18
CA GLU A 12 -2.59 6.14 18.78
C GLU A 12 -1.14 6.59 18.50
N GLU A 13 -0.36 6.90 19.53
CA GLU A 13 1.06 7.29 19.42
C GLU A 13 2.01 6.10 19.63
N VAL A 14 1.45 4.88 19.80
CA VAL A 14 2.26 3.72 20.24
C VAL A 14 2.08 2.55 19.27
N LEU A 15 3.19 1.97 18.85
CA LEU A 15 3.26 0.67 18.19
C LEU A 15 3.56 -0.41 19.25
N LEU A 16 2.64 -1.35 19.42
CA LEU A 16 2.87 -2.53 20.25
C LEU A 16 3.45 -3.68 19.40
N ILE A 17 4.54 -4.27 19.88
CA ILE A 17 5.06 -5.53 19.34
C ILE A 17 4.77 -6.62 20.37
N THR A 18 4.09 -7.69 19.98
CA THR A 18 3.66 -8.76 20.90
C THR A 18 3.70 -10.13 20.22
N PRO A 19 4.09 -11.20 20.96
CA PRO A 19 4.10 -12.55 20.42
C PRO A 19 2.76 -13.29 20.60
N THR A 20 1.70 -12.66 21.14
CA THR A 20 0.48 -13.36 21.48
C THR A 20 -0.78 -12.74 20.90
N ASP A 21 -1.73 -13.59 20.47
CA ASP A 21 -3.05 -13.15 20.02
C ASP A 21 -3.78 -12.29 21.07
N ALA A 22 -3.62 -12.62 22.37
CA ALA A 22 -4.18 -11.82 23.46
C ALA A 22 -3.64 -10.38 23.49
N GLY A 23 -2.33 -10.22 23.26
CA GLY A 23 -1.68 -8.91 23.15
C GLY A 23 -2.19 -8.13 21.92
N ILE A 24 -2.27 -8.80 20.75
CA ILE A 24 -2.80 -8.21 19.54
C ILE A 24 -4.23 -7.72 19.72
N GLN A 25 -5.11 -8.57 20.26
CA GLN A 25 -6.50 -8.19 20.51
C GLN A 25 -6.64 -7.07 21.55
N ALA A 26 -5.74 -6.99 22.53
CA ALA A 26 -5.71 -5.89 23.49
C ALA A 26 -5.32 -4.57 22.80
N ALA A 27 -4.30 -4.58 21.93
CA ALA A 27 -3.87 -3.41 21.15
C ALA A 27 -4.98 -2.92 20.20
N VAL A 28 -5.60 -3.85 19.44
CA VAL A 28 -6.71 -3.52 18.53
C VAL A 28 -7.88 -2.85 19.29
N ARG A 29 -8.27 -3.39 20.44
CA ARG A 29 -9.33 -2.77 21.28
C ARG A 29 -8.94 -1.40 21.84
N ALA A 30 -7.67 -1.18 22.05
CA ALA A 30 -7.14 0.09 22.52
C ALA A 30 -6.82 1.09 21.39
N HIS A 31 -7.08 0.73 20.14
CA HIS A 31 -6.73 1.51 18.93
C HIS A 31 -5.23 1.83 18.81
N MET A 32 -4.39 0.90 19.30
CA MET A 32 -2.94 0.97 19.13
C MET A 32 -2.52 0.32 17.81
N ALA A 33 -1.49 0.87 17.19
CA ALA A 33 -0.77 0.15 16.15
C ALA A 33 -0.17 -1.15 16.72
N VAL A 34 -0.23 -2.26 15.96
CA VAL A 34 0.27 -3.55 16.44
C VAL A 34 0.97 -4.35 15.36
N ALA A 35 2.16 -4.83 15.67
CA ALA A 35 2.89 -5.86 14.94
C ALA A 35 3.04 -7.12 15.80
N ALA A 36 3.05 -8.28 15.17
CA ALA A 36 3.32 -9.54 15.83
C ALA A 36 4.79 -9.92 15.73
N TYR A 37 5.29 -10.58 16.74
CA TYR A 37 6.56 -11.31 16.70
C TYR A 37 6.28 -12.80 16.81
N ALA A 38 6.66 -13.56 15.78
CA ALA A 38 6.49 -15.02 15.74
C ALA A 38 7.52 -15.70 16.67
N ASP A 39 7.27 -15.65 17.96
CA ASP A 39 8.13 -16.24 18.98
C ASP A 39 7.94 -17.77 19.00
N PRO A 40 8.99 -18.56 18.80
CA PRO A 40 8.93 -20.03 18.89
C PRO A 40 8.40 -20.56 20.25
N ALA A 41 8.44 -19.75 21.28
CA ALA A 41 7.87 -20.11 22.59
C ALA A 41 6.32 -20.07 22.58
N PHE A 42 5.69 -19.47 21.58
CA PHE A 42 4.23 -19.34 21.43
C PHE A 42 3.76 -19.83 20.05
N PRO A 43 3.95 -21.12 19.69
CA PRO A 43 3.81 -21.61 18.32
C PRO A 43 2.36 -21.62 17.78
N GLU A 44 1.35 -21.52 18.63
CA GLU A 44 -0.07 -21.67 18.27
C GLU A 44 -0.79 -20.30 18.21
N GLN A 45 -0.13 -19.27 17.64
CA GLN A 45 -0.76 -17.96 17.46
C GLN A 45 -1.24 -17.78 16.02
N SER A 46 -2.38 -17.15 15.85
CA SER A 46 -2.93 -16.81 14.53
C SER A 46 -2.43 -15.47 14.00
N TYR A 47 -1.98 -14.62 14.91
CA TYR A 47 -1.57 -13.23 14.68
C TYR A 47 -2.64 -12.35 14.00
N ALA A 48 -3.91 -12.79 14.06
CA ALA A 48 -5.01 -12.09 13.44
C ALA A 48 -5.22 -10.69 14.04
N GLY A 49 -5.17 -9.66 13.20
CA GLY A 49 -5.28 -8.26 13.58
C GLY A 49 -3.95 -7.54 13.69
N ALA A 50 -2.82 -8.22 13.62
CA ALA A 50 -1.53 -7.57 13.45
C ALA A 50 -1.34 -7.12 11.99
N TRP A 51 -0.71 -5.96 11.79
CA TRP A 51 -0.38 -5.45 10.46
C TRP A 51 0.80 -6.16 9.82
N MET A 52 1.70 -6.67 10.64
CA MET A 52 2.91 -7.36 10.21
C MET A 52 3.22 -8.48 11.20
N VAL A 53 3.76 -9.57 10.69
CA VAL A 53 4.34 -10.66 11.50
C VAL A 53 5.84 -10.69 11.23
N MET A 54 6.64 -10.49 12.27
CA MET A 54 8.10 -10.52 12.21
C MET A 54 8.59 -11.86 12.76
N GLU A 55 9.52 -12.50 12.06
CA GLU A 55 10.16 -13.74 12.52
C GLU A 55 11.43 -13.49 13.35
N GLY A 56 11.95 -12.27 13.34
CA GLY A 56 13.14 -11.81 14.07
C GLY A 56 13.22 -10.30 14.11
N PHE A 57 14.31 -9.79 14.70
CA PHE A 57 14.58 -8.36 14.84
C PHE A 57 15.83 -7.91 14.07
N GLU A 58 16.50 -8.81 13.35
CA GLU A 58 17.79 -8.56 12.70
C GLU A 58 17.71 -7.47 11.62
N GLU A 59 16.54 -7.35 10.96
CA GLU A 59 16.27 -6.38 9.89
C GLU A 59 15.29 -5.29 10.30
N VAL A 60 15.01 -5.19 11.60
CA VAL A 60 14.07 -4.19 12.13
C VAL A 60 14.83 -2.92 12.49
N ASP A 61 14.64 -1.89 11.68
CA ASP A 61 15.15 -0.54 11.91
C ASP A 61 14.03 0.47 12.19
N ASP A 62 14.40 1.71 12.42
CA ASP A 62 13.44 2.79 12.72
C ASP A 62 12.50 3.04 11.54
N GLU A 63 13.00 2.92 10.29
CA GLU A 63 12.20 3.10 9.07
C GLU A 63 11.14 2.00 8.94
N PHE A 64 11.50 0.76 9.23
CA PHE A 64 10.58 -0.37 9.23
C PHE A 64 9.46 -0.20 10.26
N LEU A 65 9.79 0.23 11.48
CA LEU A 65 8.82 0.48 12.55
C LEU A 65 7.89 1.66 12.20
N GLU A 66 8.44 2.74 11.67
CA GLU A 66 7.68 3.90 11.20
C GLU A 66 6.69 3.52 10.11
N ARG A 67 7.09 2.69 9.16
CA ARG A 67 6.24 2.18 8.08
C ARG A 67 5.06 1.38 8.61
N ILE A 68 5.29 0.48 9.57
CA ILE A 68 4.20 -0.28 10.21
C ILE A 68 3.26 0.68 10.92
N PHE A 69 3.80 1.63 11.68
CA PHE A 69 3.02 2.62 12.42
C PHE A 69 2.13 3.45 11.49
N GLN A 70 2.67 3.99 10.41
CA GLN A 70 1.93 4.77 9.41
C GLN A 70 0.81 3.95 8.76
N ARG A 71 1.11 2.71 8.34
CA ARG A 71 0.12 1.81 7.74
C ARG A 71 -1.03 1.49 8.70
N CYS A 72 -0.74 1.28 9.98
CA CYS A 72 -1.77 1.08 11.01
C CYS A 72 -2.73 2.27 11.12
N HIS A 73 -2.27 3.47 10.81
CA HIS A 73 -3.05 4.70 10.84
C HIS A 73 -3.62 5.10 9.47
N GLY A 74 -3.55 4.19 8.49
CA GLY A 74 -4.03 4.46 7.13
C GLY A 74 -3.22 5.50 6.36
N GLN A 75 -2.02 5.82 6.84
CA GLN A 75 -1.10 6.75 6.20
C GLN A 75 -0.26 6.01 5.16
N PRO A 76 -0.29 6.42 3.87
CA PRO A 76 0.45 5.75 2.83
C PRO A 76 1.96 6.05 2.96
N TRP A 77 2.77 4.99 2.94
CA TRP A 77 4.21 5.11 3.01
C TRP A 77 4.80 5.71 1.74
N GLU A 78 5.72 6.69 1.88
CA GLU A 78 6.48 7.24 0.77
C GLU A 78 7.63 6.29 0.40
N ILE A 79 7.58 5.75 -0.81
CA ILE A 79 8.57 4.81 -1.33
C ILE A 79 9.80 5.54 -1.88
N ALA A 80 9.56 6.62 -2.63
CA ALA A 80 10.64 7.40 -3.22
C ALA A 80 10.23 8.83 -3.51
N ARG A 81 11.20 9.71 -3.41
CA ARG A 81 11.06 11.12 -3.78
C ARG A 81 12.16 11.51 -4.76
N THR A 82 11.77 11.83 -5.98
CA THR A 82 12.68 12.31 -7.03
C THR A 82 12.71 13.84 -7.08
N LYS A 83 13.38 14.38 -8.08
CA LYS A 83 13.33 15.83 -8.33
C LYS A 83 11.92 16.32 -8.69
N ARG A 84 11.15 15.49 -9.40
CA ARG A 84 9.84 15.85 -9.98
C ARG A 84 8.67 15.06 -9.46
N CYS A 85 8.88 13.88 -8.91
CA CYS A 85 7.83 13.00 -8.49
C CYS A 85 7.94 12.60 -7.02
N VAL A 86 6.80 12.29 -6.43
CA VAL A 86 6.66 11.55 -5.19
C VAL A 86 5.99 10.22 -5.52
N ILE A 87 6.59 9.11 -5.09
CA ILE A 87 6.05 7.76 -5.26
C ILE A 87 5.68 7.25 -3.88
N ARG A 88 4.43 6.92 -3.68
CA ARG A 88 3.93 6.40 -2.40
C ARG A 88 2.85 5.33 -2.57
N GLU A 89 2.58 4.63 -1.49
CA GLU A 89 1.48 3.70 -1.42
C GLU A 89 0.13 4.38 -1.73
N LEU A 90 -0.81 3.60 -2.24
CA LEU A 90 -2.18 4.02 -2.44
C LEU A 90 -2.91 4.05 -1.09
N SER A 91 -3.73 5.07 -0.88
CA SER A 91 -4.75 5.13 0.15
C SER A 91 -6.15 5.15 -0.47
N LEU A 92 -7.19 4.85 0.31
CA LEU A 92 -8.56 4.91 -0.19
C LEU A 92 -9.01 6.33 -0.56
N GLU A 93 -8.34 7.35 -0.06
CA GLU A 93 -8.60 8.75 -0.39
C GLU A 93 -8.15 9.11 -1.81
N ASP A 94 -7.26 8.30 -2.40
CA ASP A 94 -6.76 8.51 -3.75
C ASP A 94 -7.71 8.00 -4.85
N LEU A 95 -8.74 7.24 -4.49
CA LEU A 95 -9.65 6.63 -5.46
C LEU A 95 -10.26 7.63 -6.47
N PRO A 96 -10.69 8.84 -6.08
CA PRO A 96 -11.19 9.81 -7.05
C PRO A 96 -10.13 10.28 -8.06
N ALA A 97 -8.88 10.43 -7.63
CA ALA A 97 -7.78 10.80 -8.51
C ALA A 97 -7.40 9.64 -9.46
N LEU A 98 -7.42 8.43 -8.94
CA LEU A 98 -7.18 7.22 -9.71
C LEU A 98 -8.27 7.00 -10.78
N GLU A 99 -9.54 7.20 -10.42
CA GLU A 99 -10.67 7.13 -11.35
C GLU A 99 -10.50 8.15 -12.49
N LYS A 100 -10.13 9.38 -12.17
CA LYS A 100 -9.85 10.43 -13.16
C LYS A 100 -8.74 10.05 -14.13
N LEU A 101 -7.64 9.46 -13.62
CA LEU A 101 -6.54 8.98 -14.46
C LEU A 101 -7.00 7.86 -15.41
N TYR A 102 -7.78 6.91 -14.89
CA TYR A 102 -8.22 5.74 -15.65
C TYR A 102 -9.28 6.08 -16.71
N GLN A 103 -9.97 7.21 -16.60
CA GLN A 103 -10.93 7.69 -17.62
C GLN A 103 -10.24 8.35 -18.83
N LYS A 104 -8.93 8.65 -18.77
CA LYS A 104 -8.23 9.28 -19.87
C LYS A 104 -8.07 8.34 -21.08
N GLU A 105 -8.11 8.95 -22.26
CA GLU A 105 -7.72 8.28 -23.51
C GLU A 105 -6.26 7.80 -23.42
N GLY A 106 -6.00 6.62 -23.96
CA GLY A 106 -4.67 6.00 -23.89
C GLY A 106 -4.41 5.19 -22.61
N VAL A 107 -5.33 5.21 -21.64
CA VAL A 107 -5.25 4.38 -20.41
C VAL A 107 -6.15 3.15 -20.55
N THR A 108 -7.43 3.26 -20.23
CA THR A 108 -8.37 2.13 -20.31
C THR A 108 -9.10 2.03 -21.64
N TRP A 109 -8.98 3.03 -22.46
CA TRP A 109 -9.54 3.08 -23.81
C TRP A 109 -8.67 3.94 -24.74
N ARG A 110 -8.82 3.73 -26.04
CA ARG A 110 -8.18 4.52 -27.09
C ARG A 110 -9.05 4.55 -28.34
N LEU A 111 -8.76 5.45 -29.26
CA LEU A 111 -9.39 5.44 -30.57
C LEU A 111 -8.60 4.54 -31.53
N ASP A 112 -9.29 3.83 -32.40
CA ASP A 112 -8.68 3.11 -33.52
C ASP A 112 -8.49 4.03 -34.77
N ALA A 113 -8.10 3.46 -35.89
CA ALA A 113 -7.85 4.22 -37.11
C ALA A 113 -9.11 4.86 -37.70
N ASP A 114 -10.29 4.32 -37.39
CA ASP A 114 -11.59 4.81 -37.87
C ASP A 114 -12.23 5.80 -36.87
N GLY A 115 -11.57 6.05 -35.75
CA GLY A 115 -12.03 6.94 -34.69
C GLY A 115 -13.02 6.27 -33.71
N GLU A 116 -13.16 4.97 -33.74
CA GLU A 116 -14.02 4.22 -32.85
C GLU A 116 -13.30 3.90 -31.53
N ARG A 117 -14.06 3.95 -30.41
CA ARG A 117 -13.52 3.67 -29.08
C ARG A 117 -13.31 2.15 -28.89
N ILE A 118 -12.07 1.77 -28.64
CA ILE A 118 -11.67 0.39 -28.34
C ILE A 118 -10.99 0.31 -26.98
N PRO A 119 -10.87 -0.90 -26.35
CA PRO A 119 -10.14 -1.08 -25.12
C PRO A 119 -8.70 -0.57 -25.19
N GLY A 120 -8.23 0.05 -24.13
CA GLY A 120 -6.85 0.46 -23.92
C GLY A 120 -5.96 -0.70 -23.45
N PHE A 121 -4.79 -0.35 -22.92
CA PHE A 121 -3.83 -1.34 -22.42
C PHE A 121 -4.08 -1.77 -20.97
N ILE A 122 -4.84 -0.96 -20.22
CA ILE A 122 -5.12 -1.18 -18.80
C ILE A 122 -6.62 -1.48 -18.64
N GLU A 123 -6.95 -2.43 -17.80
CA GLU A 123 -8.33 -2.74 -17.47
C GLU A 123 -9.00 -1.59 -16.71
N PRO A 124 -10.29 -1.30 -16.97
CA PRO A 124 -11.04 -0.31 -16.20
C PRO A 124 -11.15 -0.70 -14.73
N LEU A 125 -11.26 0.32 -13.88
CA LEU A 125 -11.59 0.11 -12.47
C LEU A 125 -12.98 -0.54 -12.33
N PHE A 126 -13.20 -1.25 -11.25
CA PHE A 126 -14.51 -1.78 -10.91
C PHE A 126 -15.50 -0.64 -10.58
N ALA A 127 -16.78 -1.00 -10.45
CA ALA A 127 -17.76 -0.07 -9.89
C ALA A 127 -17.34 0.36 -8.46
N LYS A 128 -17.60 1.62 -8.12
CA LYS A 128 -17.08 2.35 -6.96
C LYS A 128 -16.98 1.53 -5.66
N GLU A 129 -18.06 0.86 -5.25
CA GLU A 129 -18.06 0.06 -4.00
C GLU A 129 -17.19 -1.20 -4.10
N LYS A 130 -17.17 -1.83 -5.28
CA LYS A 130 -16.32 -2.98 -5.54
C LYS A 130 -14.85 -2.57 -5.59
N GLU A 131 -14.56 -1.44 -6.25
CA GLU A 131 -13.21 -0.86 -6.32
C GLU A 131 -12.66 -0.55 -4.93
N LYS A 132 -13.45 0.12 -4.09
CA LYS A 132 -13.05 0.42 -2.72
C LYS A 132 -12.67 -0.85 -1.94
N LYS A 133 -13.49 -1.90 -2.04
CA LYS A 133 -13.20 -3.20 -1.38
C LYS A 133 -11.94 -3.86 -1.95
N TYR A 134 -11.77 -3.80 -3.27
CA TYR A 134 -10.59 -4.34 -3.94
C TYR A 134 -9.33 -3.61 -3.49
N GLN A 135 -9.33 -2.29 -3.48
CA GLN A 135 -8.17 -1.50 -3.06
C GLN A 135 -7.89 -1.63 -1.56
N GLN A 136 -8.90 -1.79 -0.72
CA GLN A 136 -8.69 -2.09 0.70
C GLN A 136 -7.99 -3.44 0.88
N ALA A 137 -8.42 -4.47 0.15
CA ALA A 137 -7.75 -5.77 0.17
C ALA A 137 -6.33 -5.70 -0.41
N TYR A 138 -6.14 -4.91 -1.47
CA TYR A 138 -4.84 -4.67 -2.07
C TYR A 138 -3.85 -4.03 -1.10
N ILE A 139 -4.25 -2.96 -0.40
CA ILE A 139 -3.42 -2.29 0.62
C ILE A 139 -3.02 -3.29 1.71
N THR A 140 -3.97 -4.05 2.23
CA THR A 140 -3.72 -5.02 3.30
C THR A 140 -2.80 -6.15 2.86
N ASN A 141 -3.06 -6.73 1.69
CA ASN A 141 -2.35 -7.93 1.25
C ASN A 141 -1.02 -7.60 0.54
N MET A 142 -0.99 -6.60 -0.33
CA MET A 142 0.23 -6.28 -1.08
C MET A 142 1.21 -5.47 -0.22
N TYR A 143 0.79 -4.33 0.29
CA TYR A 143 1.70 -3.51 1.09
C TYR A 143 1.90 -4.09 2.50
N GLY A 144 0.84 -4.62 3.13
CA GLY A 144 0.91 -5.19 4.47
C GLY A 144 1.68 -6.51 4.53
N TYR A 145 1.42 -7.43 3.60
CA TYR A 145 2.01 -8.76 3.63
C TYR A 145 3.30 -8.88 2.79
N TYR A 146 3.25 -8.47 1.51
CA TYR A 146 4.42 -8.56 0.63
C TYR A 146 5.39 -7.38 0.75
N GLY A 147 4.96 -6.26 1.31
CA GLY A 147 5.79 -5.05 1.44
C GLY A 147 5.97 -4.25 0.15
N TYR A 148 5.45 -4.71 -0.98
CA TYR A 148 5.52 -4.06 -2.28
C TYR A 148 4.19 -4.12 -3.04
N GLY A 149 4.11 -3.47 -4.18
CA GLY A 149 2.95 -3.44 -5.06
C GLY A 149 3.04 -2.30 -6.07
N MET A 150 1.90 -1.97 -6.69
CA MET A 150 1.79 -0.82 -7.59
C MET A 150 1.51 0.44 -6.76
N TRP A 151 2.50 1.30 -6.67
CA TRP A 151 2.43 2.58 -5.97
C TRP A 151 1.88 3.69 -6.87
N LEU A 152 1.45 4.79 -6.28
CA LEU A 152 0.99 5.99 -6.98
C LEU A 152 2.15 6.96 -7.21
N VAL A 153 2.18 7.56 -8.39
CA VAL A 153 3.16 8.57 -8.79
C VAL A 153 2.49 9.92 -8.86
N PHE A 154 2.96 10.85 -8.04
CA PHE A 154 2.45 12.22 -7.98
C PHE A 154 3.47 13.20 -8.56
N ASP A 155 2.99 14.21 -9.30
CA ASP A 155 3.80 15.37 -9.67
C ASP A 155 4.09 16.19 -8.42
N LYS A 156 5.37 16.42 -8.13
CA LYS A 156 5.79 17.09 -6.91
C LYS A 156 5.40 18.58 -6.86
N ALA A 157 5.26 19.20 -8.01
CA ALA A 157 4.96 20.64 -8.09
C ALA A 157 3.47 20.91 -7.94
N SER A 158 2.61 20.08 -8.56
CA SER A 158 1.15 20.25 -8.52
C SER A 158 0.45 19.41 -7.47
N GLY A 159 1.08 18.32 -6.99
CA GLY A 159 0.44 17.32 -6.14
C GLY A 159 -0.54 16.42 -6.89
N GLU A 160 -0.63 16.52 -8.21
CA GLU A 160 -1.55 15.71 -9.01
C GLU A 160 -1.04 14.29 -9.17
N LEU A 161 -1.95 13.32 -9.15
CA LEU A 161 -1.67 11.94 -9.53
C LEU A 161 -1.41 11.88 -11.04
N ILE A 162 -0.21 11.44 -11.41
CA ILE A 162 0.25 11.36 -12.80
C ILE A 162 0.59 9.95 -13.27
N GLY A 163 0.42 8.96 -12.41
CA GLY A 163 0.70 7.59 -12.83
C GLY A 163 0.72 6.59 -11.69
N ARG A 164 1.10 5.39 -12.07
CA ARG A 164 1.40 4.27 -11.17
C ARG A 164 2.72 3.65 -11.59
N ALA A 165 3.51 3.18 -10.64
CA ALA A 165 4.71 2.39 -10.89
C ALA A 165 4.92 1.43 -9.74
N GLY A 166 5.46 0.25 -10.00
CA GLY A 166 5.70 -0.69 -8.91
C GLY A 166 6.03 -2.09 -9.39
N LEU A 167 5.93 -3.02 -8.46
CA LEU A 167 6.26 -4.42 -8.65
C LEU A 167 4.99 -5.26 -8.56
N GLU A 168 4.82 -6.16 -9.50
CA GLU A 168 3.76 -7.16 -9.52
C GLU A 168 4.34 -8.56 -9.52
N HIS A 169 3.68 -9.42 -8.79
CA HIS A 169 3.99 -10.84 -8.72
C HIS A 169 3.46 -11.54 -9.98
N ARG A 170 4.32 -12.27 -10.66
CA ARG A 170 3.97 -13.06 -11.85
C ARG A 170 4.34 -14.52 -11.62
N GLU A 171 3.33 -15.39 -11.73
CA GLU A 171 3.54 -16.83 -11.69
C GLU A 171 3.74 -17.38 -13.10
N PHE A 172 4.87 -18.02 -13.33
CA PHE A 172 5.18 -18.81 -14.51
C PHE A 172 5.19 -20.29 -14.15
N PRO A 173 5.06 -21.21 -15.11
CA PRO A 173 5.05 -22.65 -14.82
C PRO A 173 6.25 -23.16 -14.01
N ASP A 174 7.41 -22.52 -14.18
CA ASP A 174 8.69 -22.96 -13.60
C ASP A 174 9.30 -21.91 -12.64
N ALA A 175 8.68 -20.75 -12.46
CA ALA A 175 9.25 -19.67 -11.64
C ALA A 175 8.19 -18.70 -11.16
N VAL A 176 8.51 -18.02 -10.07
CA VAL A 176 7.81 -16.83 -9.60
C VAL A 176 8.75 -15.64 -9.81
N GLU A 177 8.30 -14.63 -10.54
CA GLU A 177 9.10 -13.45 -10.85
C GLU A 177 8.40 -12.16 -10.42
N LEU A 178 9.17 -11.10 -10.21
CA LEU A 178 8.66 -9.76 -9.99
C LEU A 178 8.72 -8.98 -11.30
N GLU A 179 7.57 -8.54 -11.78
CA GLU A 179 7.47 -7.67 -12.95
C GLU A 179 7.44 -6.21 -12.51
N LEU A 180 8.30 -5.40 -13.13
CA LEU A 180 8.22 -3.94 -12.98
C LEU A 180 7.16 -3.41 -13.94
N GLY A 181 6.06 -2.91 -13.37
CA GLY A 181 4.98 -2.27 -14.11
C GLY A 181 4.97 -0.75 -13.94
N TYR A 182 4.53 -0.03 -14.96
CA TYR A 182 4.24 1.39 -14.82
C TYR A 182 3.17 1.87 -15.81
N LEU A 183 2.46 2.89 -15.39
CA LEU A 183 1.50 3.66 -16.17
C LEU A 183 1.75 5.14 -15.91
N ILE A 184 1.94 5.93 -16.95
CA ILE A 184 2.04 7.40 -16.84
C ILE A 184 0.90 8.03 -17.63
N ASP A 185 0.27 9.03 -17.03
CA ASP A 185 -0.73 9.91 -17.64
C ASP A 185 -0.29 10.32 -19.07
N PRO A 186 -1.08 10.03 -20.10
CA PRO A 186 -0.73 10.36 -21.48
C PRO A 186 -0.28 11.82 -21.68
N ASP A 187 -0.88 12.77 -20.95
CA ASP A 187 -0.50 14.19 -21.01
C ASP A 187 0.88 14.50 -20.39
N ARG A 188 1.46 13.53 -19.67
CA ARG A 188 2.75 13.66 -18.97
C ARG A 188 3.84 12.76 -19.53
N GLN A 189 3.53 11.95 -20.56
CA GLN A 189 4.50 11.08 -21.23
C GLN A 189 5.54 11.90 -22.00
N GLY A 190 6.68 11.25 -22.31
CA GLY A 190 7.77 11.88 -23.09
C GLY A 190 8.53 12.99 -22.38
N GLN A 191 8.25 13.27 -21.11
CA GLN A 191 8.90 14.34 -20.32
C GLN A 191 10.09 13.86 -19.52
N GLY A 192 10.46 12.58 -19.59
CA GLY A 192 11.57 11.96 -18.87
C GLY A 192 11.36 11.97 -17.35
N LEU A 193 10.17 11.65 -16.87
CA LEU A 193 9.80 11.60 -15.44
C LEU A 193 10.57 10.51 -14.70
#